data_6b4e510dc62e0554c8a57585fe6c4ecc
#
_entry.id   6b4e510dc62e0554c8a57585fe6c4ecc
#
_cell.length_a   1.000
_cell.length_b   1.000
_cell.length_c   1.000
_cell.angle_alpha   90.00
_cell.angle_beta   90.00
_cell.angle_gamma   90.00
#
_symmetry.space_group_name_H-M   'P 1'
#
loop_
_entity.id
_entity.type
_entity.pdbx_description
1 polymer ?
#
loop_
_entity_poly.entity_id
_entity_poly.type
_entity_poly.pdbx_seq_one_letter_code
_entity_poly.pdbx_strand_id
1 'polypeptide(L)'
;MRQDTLDVKLGNAKAMLSFPVHGVRSLGSCALDMCQIARGGADFYFEIGMHTWDLAASSIIVRESGGAVVGFKRPEGLDKNISIVDEPFDLNGRKVLCIRACIEGKDYQSKILGEVREKLKDIEIESD
;
A
#
# COMPACT_ATOMS: atom_id res chain seq x y z
N MET A 1 0.17 -5.86 -20.50
CA MET A 1 -0.26 -6.40 -19.18
C MET A 1 -0.86 -7.79 -19.38
N ARG A 2 -0.43 -8.76 -18.59
CA ARG A 2 -1.00 -10.09 -18.68
C ARG A 2 -2.44 -10.10 -18.17
N GLN A 3 -3.27 -11.01 -18.69
CA GLN A 3 -4.69 -11.09 -18.33
C GLN A 3 -4.88 -11.39 -16.84
N ASP A 4 -4.07 -12.28 -16.26
CA ASP A 4 -4.12 -12.60 -14.84
C ASP A 4 -3.79 -11.39 -13.96
N THR A 5 -2.83 -10.57 -14.35
CA THR A 5 -2.50 -9.32 -13.65
C THR A 5 -3.67 -8.33 -13.73
N LEU A 6 -4.28 -8.20 -14.90
CA LEU A 6 -5.44 -7.34 -15.08
C LEU A 6 -6.60 -7.80 -14.21
N ASP A 7 -6.87 -9.09 -14.19
CA ASP A 7 -7.97 -9.66 -13.38
C ASP A 7 -7.76 -9.40 -11.89
N VAL A 8 -6.52 -9.55 -11.40
CA VAL A 8 -6.19 -9.24 -9.99
C VAL A 8 -6.38 -7.76 -9.70
N LYS A 9 -5.89 -6.87 -10.57
CA LYS A 9 -6.02 -5.41 -10.38
C LYS A 9 -7.47 -4.97 -10.37
N LEU A 10 -8.28 -5.48 -11.30
CA LEU A 10 -9.71 -5.19 -11.35
C LEU A 10 -10.44 -5.76 -10.12
N GLY A 11 -10.07 -6.97 -9.71
CA GLY A 11 -10.63 -7.59 -8.50
C GLY A 11 -10.32 -6.80 -7.24
N ASN A 12 -9.10 -6.27 -7.11
CA ASN A 12 -8.70 -5.42 -6.00
C ASN A 12 -9.47 -4.10 -6.00
N ALA A 13 -9.65 -3.48 -7.16
CA ALA A 13 -10.47 -2.26 -7.27
C ALA A 13 -11.91 -2.52 -6.86
N LYS A 14 -12.49 -3.63 -7.31
CA LYS A 14 -13.84 -4.04 -6.91
C LYS A 14 -13.93 -4.28 -5.41
N ALA A 15 -12.95 -4.95 -4.82
CA ALA A 15 -12.91 -5.19 -3.38
C ALA A 15 -12.88 -3.88 -2.60
N MET A 16 -12.10 -2.90 -3.04
CA MET A 16 -12.02 -1.59 -2.40
C MET A 16 -13.33 -0.80 -2.52
N LEU A 17 -13.99 -0.87 -3.67
CA LEU A 17 -15.30 -0.23 -3.85
C LEU A 17 -16.38 -0.86 -2.97
N SER A 18 -16.22 -2.12 -2.59
CA SER A 18 -17.12 -2.83 -1.67
C SER A 18 -16.78 -2.58 -0.20
N PHE A 19 -15.61 -2.05 0.09
CA PHE A 19 -15.19 -1.60 1.41
C PHE A 19 -15.85 -0.23 1.68
N PRO A 20 -16.08 0.18 2.93
CA PRO A 20 -16.73 1.47 3.20
C PRO A 20 -15.79 2.65 2.89
N VAL A 21 -15.48 2.84 1.60
CA VAL A 21 -14.71 3.99 1.10
C VAL A 21 -15.65 4.95 0.37
N HIS A 22 -15.30 6.24 0.38
CA HIS A 22 -16.08 7.26 -0.33
C HIS A 22 -15.79 7.29 -1.83
N GLY A 23 -14.65 6.78 -2.26
CA GLY A 23 -14.30 6.71 -3.67
C GLY A 23 -12.89 6.20 -3.89
N VAL A 24 -12.59 5.92 -5.15
CA VAL A 24 -11.28 5.47 -5.59
C VAL A 24 -10.77 6.43 -6.66
N ARG A 25 -9.49 6.83 -6.57
CA ARG A 25 -8.84 7.72 -7.52
C ARG A 25 -7.50 7.14 -7.95
N SER A 26 -7.14 7.39 -9.20
CA SER A 26 -5.83 7.04 -9.72
C SER A 26 -5.28 8.22 -10.51
N LEU A 27 -4.10 8.71 -10.12
CA LEU A 27 -3.46 9.84 -10.80
C LEU A 27 -2.49 9.40 -11.89
N GLY A 28 -2.30 8.09 -12.06
CA GLY A 28 -1.41 7.55 -13.07
C GLY A 28 0.07 7.62 -12.72
N SER A 29 0.42 8.03 -11.51
CA SER A 29 1.80 8.10 -11.02
C SER A 29 1.85 7.63 -9.56
N CYS A 30 2.62 6.58 -9.30
CA CYS A 30 2.83 6.08 -7.94
C CYS A 30 3.38 7.17 -7.02
N ALA A 31 4.38 7.93 -7.47
CA ALA A 31 4.98 8.99 -6.68
C ALA A 31 3.95 10.08 -6.32
N LEU A 32 3.13 10.50 -7.27
CA LEU A 32 2.09 11.50 -7.02
C LEU A 32 0.99 10.95 -6.12
N ASP A 33 0.58 9.70 -6.31
CA ASP A 33 -0.42 9.05 -5.46
C ASP A 33 0.08 8.97 -4.01
N MET A 34 1.33 8.58 -3.80
CA MET A 34 1.92 8.51 -2.47
C MET A 34 2.09 9.90 -1.83
N CYS A 35 2.38 10.92 -2.62
CA CYS A 35 2.40 12.30 -2.12
C CYS A 35 1.02 12.77 -1.66
N GLN A 36 -0.06 12.32 -2.30
CA GLN A 36 -1.42 12.58 -1.81
C GLN A 36 -1.65 11.94 -0.45
N ILE A 37 -1.16 10.72 -0.25
CA ILE A 37 -1.21 10.05 1.07
C ILE A 37 -0.44 10.87 2.10
N ALA A 38 0.77 11.28 1.77
CA ALA A 38 1.64 12.04 2.68
C ALA A 38 0.98 13.35 3.15
N ARG A 39 0.32 14.07 2.25
CA ARG A 39 -0.35 15.34 2.60
C ARG A 39 -1.75 15.17 3.18
N GLY A 40 -2.25 13.94 3.30
CA GLY A 40 -3.58 13.68 3.84
C GLY A 40 -4.72 13.86 2.85
N GLY A 41 -4.43 13.97 1.56
CA GLY A 41 -5.44 14.11 0.51
C GLY A 41 -6.18 12.83 0.16
N ALA A 42 -5.67 11.68 0.61
CA ALA A 42 -6.32 10.38 0.50
C ALA A 42 -5.94 9.54 1.73
N ASP A 43 -6.69 8.49 2.01
CA ASP A 43 -6.50 7.71 3.23
C ASP A 43 -5.44 6.62 3.08
N PHE A 44 -5.53 5.82 2.02
CA PHE A 44 -4.54 4.78 1.74
C PHE A 44 -4.38 4.58 0.24
N TYR A 45 -3.27 3.95 -0.15
CA TYR A 45 -2.93 3.67 -1.53
C TYR A 45 -2.27 2.30 -1.62
N PHE A 46 -2.56 1.58 -2.69
CA PHE A 46 -1.92 0.30 -2.99
C PHE A 46 -1.65 0.20 -4.49
N GLU A 47 -0.57 -0.49 -4.84
CA GLU A 47 -0.23 -0.74 -6.24
C GLU A 47 0.70 -1.95 -6.37
N ILE A 48 0.65 -2.59 -7.53
CA ILE A 48 1.49 -3.72 -7.91
C ILE A 48 2.23 -3.35 -9.20
N GLY A 49 3.50 -3.69 -9.28
CA GLY A 49 4.27 -3.60 -10.52
C GLY A 49 5.14 -2.36 -10.67
N MET A 50 5.29 -1.54 -9.61
CA MET A 50 6.21 -0.42 -9.70
C MET A 50 7.66 -0.88 -9.49
N HIS A 51 8.57 0.03 -9.86
CA HIS A 51 10.00 -0.19 -9.71
C HIS A 51 10.55 0.55 -8.48
N THR A 52 11.77 0.19 -8.09
CA THR A 52 12.44 0.79 -6.92
C THR A 52 12.48 2.32 -6.99
N TRP A 53 12.76 2.88 -8.17
CA TRP A 53 12.84 4.34 -8.34
C TRP A 53 11.50 5.05 -8.15
N ASP A 54 10.37 4.35 -8.38
CA ASP A 54 9.05 4.91 -8.12
C ASP A 54 8.77 5.04 -6.62
N LEU A 55 9.38 4.17 -5.82
CA LEU A 55 9.08 4.03 -4.39
C LEU A 55 10.09 4.73 -3.49
N ALA A 56 11.34 4.89 -3.95
CA ALA A 56 12.45 5.29 -3.08
C ALA A 56 12.21 6.62 -2.37
N ALA A 57 11.92 7.68 -3.11
CA ALA A 57 11.69 8.99 -2.51
C ALA A 57 10.31 9.10 -1.86
N SER A 58 9.27 8.58 -2.50
CA SER A 58 7.89 8.71 -2.02
C SER A 58 7.65 7.96 -0.72
N SER A 59 8.31 6.80 -0.51
CA SER A 59 8.17 6.06 0.75
C SER A 59 8.73 6.86 1.93
N ILE A 60 9.83 7.58 1.73
CA ILE A 60 10.41 8.44 2.76
C ILE A 60 9.45 9.59 3.08
N ILE A 61 8.89 10.23 2.06
CA ILE A 61 7.94 11.33 2.24
C ILE A 61 6.72 10.88 3.04
N VAL A 62 6.16 9.73 2.74
CA VAL A 62 5.01 9.17 3.49
C VAL A 62 5.39 8.92 4.94
N ARG A 63 6.54 8.29 5.19
CA ARG A 63 6.99 7.98 6.56
C ARG A 63 7.26 9.23 7.37
N GLU A 64 7.94 10.21 6.80
CA GLU A 64 8.26 11.46 7.49
C GLU A 64 7.00 12.29 7.80
N SER A 65 5.92 12.10 7.04
CA SER A 65 4.64 12.75 7.32
C SER A 65 3.80 12.05 8.41
N GLY A 66 4.33 10.95 8.98
CA GLY A 66 3.60 10.17 9.99
C GLY A 66 2.78 9.02 9.43
N GLY A 67 2.86 8.78 8.13
CA GLY A 67 2.23 7.63 7.49
C GLY A 67 3.05 6.37 7.63
N ALA A 68 2.55 5.28 7.08
CA ALA A 68 3.25 4.00 7.05
C ALA A 68 3.30 3.44 5.64
N VAL A 69 4.39 2.74 5.32
CA VAL A 69 4.59 2.10 4.01
C VAL A 69 4.99 0.66 4.26
N VAL A 70 4.21 -0.27 3.70
CA VAL A 70 4.40 -1.71 3.89
C VAL A 70 4.14 -2.45 2.58
N GLY A 71 4.45 -3.74 2.56
CA GLY A 71 4.09 -4.62 1.45
C GLY A 71 2.69 -5.21 1.61
N PHE A 72 2.31 -6.07 0.68
CA PHE A 72 1.01 -6.73 0.70
C PHE A 72 0.92 -7.86 1.73
N LYS A 73 2.06 -8.39 2.15
CA LYS A 73 2.14 -9.51 3.09
C LYS A 73 3.15 -9.21 4.18
N ARG A 74 2.91 -9.77 5.35
CA ARG A 74 3.87 -9.71 6.44
C ARG A 74 5.16 -10.45 6.04
N PRO A 75 6.35 -9.87 6.23
CA PRO A 75 7.60 -10.57 5.95
C PRO A 75 7.73 -11.85 6.76
N GLU A 76 8.26 -12.90 6.14
CA GLU A 76 8.53 -14.16 6.82
C GLU A 76 9.59 -14.00 7.90
N GLY A 77 9.46 -14.72 8.99
CA GLY A 77 10.41 -14.69 10.09
C GLY A 77 10.33 -13.45 10.97
N LEU A 78 9.40 -12.54 10.71
CA LEU A 78 9.21 -11.35 11.53
C LEU A 78 8.52 -11.73 12.85
N ASP A 79 8.96 -11.12 13.96
CA ASP A 79 8.36 -11.31 15.27
C ASP A 79 6.86 -10.95 15.23
N LYS A 80 6.02 -11.80 15.79
CA LYS A 80 4.57 -11.63 15.83
C LYS A 80 4.13 -10.37 16.58
N ASN A 81 4.97 -9.85 17.47
CA ASN A 81 4.65 -8.67 18.27
C ASN A 81 4.86 -7.36 17.53
N ILE A 82 5.49 -7.40 16.35
CA ILE A 82 5.71 -6.20 15.53
C ILE A 82 4.40 -5.80 14.86
N SER A 83 3.99 -4.55 15.08
CA SER A 83 2.80 -3.97 14.44
C SER A 83 3.00 -3.86 12.93
N ILE A 84 1.92 -3.91 12.16
CA ILE A 84 1.99 -3.80 10.69
C ILE A 84 2.72 -2.53 10.28
N VAL A 85 2.45 -1.39 10.91
CA VAL A 85 3.09 -0.12 10.58
C VAL A 85 4.60 -0.11 10.75
N ASP A 86 5.14 -1.00 11.60
CA ASP A 86 6.57 -1.09 11.89
C ASP A 86 7.26 -2.19 11.06
N GLU A 87 6.54 -2.89 10.19
CA GLU A 87 7.13 -3.90 9.32
C GLU A 87 8.13 -3.27 8.35
N PRO A 88 9.26 -3.94 8.09
CA PRO A 88 10.20 -3.45 7.08
C PRO A 88 9.57 -3.48 5.69
N PHE A 89 9.87 -2.46 4.88
CA PHE A 89 9.38 -2.35 3.52
C PHE A 89 10.48 -2.72 2.52
N ASP A 90 10.18 -3.68 1.65
CA ASP A 90 11.10 -4.10 0.59
C ASP A 90 10.86 -3.27 -0.67
N LEU A 91 11.80 -2.35 -0.95
CA LEU A 91 11.75 -1.52 -2.17
C LEU A 91 11.79 -2.34 -3.45
N ASN A 92 12.37 -3.53 -3.42
CA ASN A 92 12.50 -4.38 -4.59
C ASN A 92 11.29 -5.31 -4.80
N GLY A 93 10.37 -5.34 -3.86
CA GLY A 93 9.18 -6.19 -3.93
C GLY A 93 8.16 -5.78 -4.99
N ARG A 94 8.28 -4.59 -5.54
CA ARG A 94 7.42 -4.04 -6.61
C ARG A 94 5.94 -3.98 -6.22
N LYS A 95 5.67 -3.87 -4.93
CA LYS A 95 4.32 -3.78 -4.38
C LYS A 95 4.33 -2.83 -3.20
N VAL A 96 3.29 -2.03 -3.07
CA VAL A 96 3.21 -1.08 -1.98
C VAL A 96 1.79 -0.98 -1.44
N LEU A 97 1.69 -0.84 -0.14
CA LEU A 97 0.49 -0.46 0.57
C LEU A 97 0.90 0.62 1.56
N CYS A 98 0.28 1.78 1.51
CA CYS A 98 0.60 2.85 2.44
C CYS A 98 -0.67 3.53 2.96
N ILE A 99 -0.55 4.16 4.12
CA ILE A 99 -1.62 4.87 4.80
C ILE A 99 -1.11 6.22 5.30
N ARG A 100 -1.99 7.22 5.31
CA ARG A 100 -1.67 8.55 5.83
C ARG A 100 -1.46 8.53 7.34
N ALA A 101 -0.89 9.60 7.87
CA ALA A 101 -0.89 9.86 9.31
C ALA A 101 -2.33 9.88 9.83
N CYS A 102 -2.55 9.26 10.98
CA CYS A 102 -3.86 9.20 11.61
C CYS A 102 -3.76 9.75 13.02
N ILE A 103 -4.70 10.62 13.39
CA ILE A 103 -4.75 11.18 14.74
C ILE A 103 -4.97 10.09 15.79
N GLU A 104 -5.62 8.98 15.40
CA GLU A 104 -5.87 7.82 16.25
C GLU A 104 -4.60 7.00 16.53
N GLY A 105 -3.53 7.23 15.77
CA GLY A 105 -2.21 6.64 16.00
C GLY A 105 -1.97 5.32 15.29
N LYS A 106 -0.85 4.67 15.66
CA LYS A 106 -0.33 3.47 14.97
C LYS A 106 -1.24 2.26 15.05
N ASP A 107 -1.96 2.08 16.14
CA ASP A 107 -2.85 0.92 16.30
C ASP A 107 -4.01 1.01 15.32
N TYR A 108 -4.55 2.19 15.13
CA TYR A 108 -5.59 2.43 14.12
C TYR A 108 -5.06 2.21 12.70
N GLN A 109 -3.87 2.74 12.40
CA GLN A 109 -3.22 2.52 11.10
C GLN A 109 -3.02 1.02 10.82
N SER A 110 -2.52 0.28 11.81
CA SER A 110 -2.31 -1.17 11.70
C SER A 110 -3.62 -1.91 11.46
N LYS A 111 -4.69 -1.50 12.12
CA LYS A 111 -6.02 -2.08 11.93
C LYS A 111 -6.50 -1.90 10.49
N ILE A 112 -6.42 -0.68 9.97
CA ILE A 112 -6.85 -0.38 8.58
C ILE A 112 -5.99 -1.14 7.58
N LEU A 113 -4.67 -1.14 7.75
CA LEU A 113 -3.77 -1.87 6.85
C LEU A 113 -4.07 -3.38 6.86
N GLY A 114 -4.38 -3.95 8.02
CA GLY A 114 -4.76 -5.35 8.14
C GLY A 114 -6.07 -5.65 7.41
N GLU A 115 -7.07 -4.81 7.55
CA GLU A 115 -8.35 -4.96 6.86
C GLU A 115 -8.18 -4.86 5.34
N VAL A 116 -7.37 -3.92 4.88
CA VAL A 116 -7.08 -3.77 3.44
C VAL A 116 -6.35 -5.00 2.91
N ARG A 117 -5.33 -5.49 3.63
CA ARG A 117 -4.59 -6.70 3.23
C ARG A 117 -5.48 -7.92 3.06
N GLU A 118 -6.48 -8.09 3.93
CA GLU A 118 -7.41 -9.22 3.83
C GLU A 118 -8.22 -9.19 2.54
N LYS A 119 -8.45 -8.01 1.98
CA LYS A 119 -9.27 -7.83 0.78
C LYS A 119 -8.44 -7.81 -0.49
N LEU A 120 -7.15 -7.52 -0.41
CA LEU A 120 -6.28 -7.46 -1.58
C LEU A 120 -5.84 -8.85 -1.98
N LYS A 121 -5.82 -9.11 -3.28
CA LYS A 121 -5.18 -10.27 -3.88
C LYS A 121 -3.82 -9.89 -4.40
N ASP A 122 -2.89 -10.80 -4.27
CA ASP A 122 -1.51 -10.62 -4.68
C ASP A 122 -1.18 -11.55 -5.85
N ILE A 123 -0.17 -11.17 -6.62
CA ILE A 123 0.39 -11.99 -7.69
C ILE A 123 1.90 -11.83 -7.68
N GLU A 124 2.60 -12.81 -8.23
CA GLU A 124 4.02 -12.65 -8.48
C GLU A 124 4.24 -11.77 -9.70
N ILE A 125 5.20 -10.85 -9.57
CA ILE A 125 5.58 -9.95 -10.65
C ILE A 125 6.86 -10.49 -11.28
N GLU A 126 6.84 -10.72 -12.59
CA GLU A 126 8.03 -11.10 -13.31
C GLU A 126 9.04 -9.95 -13.31
N SER A 127 10.30 -10.27 -13.05
CA SER A 127 11.38 -9.28 -13.16
C SER A 127 11.60 -8.94 -14.63
N ASP A 128 11.65 -7.67 -14.92
CA ASP A 128 11.96 -7.16 -16.27
C ASP A 128 13.44 -7.32 -16.59
#